data_6e67b7f6e20543e84d92143198949cb3
#
_entry.id   6e67b7f6e20543e84d92143198949cb3
#
_cell.length_a   1.000
_cell.length_b   1.000
_cell.length_c   1.000
_cell.angle_alpha   90.00
_cell.angle_beta   90.00
_cell.angle_gamma   90.00
#
_symmetry.space_group_name_H-M   'P 1'
#
loop_
_entity.id
_entity.type
_entity.pdbx_description
1 polymer ?
#
loop_
_entity_poly.entity_id
_entity_poly.type
_entity_poly.pdbx_seq_one_letter_code
_entity_poly.pdbx_strand_id
1 'polypeptide(L)'
;MVRLRLPGGRVDAATVHAISSLAVRFGDPDITLTSRGSLQLRGLPDPLPRELVTAIGDLGLVPSGEHDKARNIVADPDESLDDLVEALDEALLADPALAGLPGRFLLAVARPGGPVLGEPWDIAIVDETLPEVRGTSLEGSTARVVVDGRSVVMDREDAPVTALDVARRFLAVRPDAKTWNVRDLPAADRAGLLPGGTPFVVEAEAPPLPGPDGDDLVALVPLGLLTPRMAAALATSRGSSQGSSHLDERKDVQGSSHLSERVVVTPWRSIVIPGGADLADDLTEAGFATVPDSPWTVLTACAGAPACAQTTTSTRDLALAAAPLVDPAGPPVHVIGCDRSCGHPARAHTISLNPSTAADVVAAQRSPTTERSS
;
A
#
# COMPACT_ATOMS: atom_id res chain seq x y z
N MET A 1 -0.69 8.02 -17.64
CA MET A 1 -0.80 7.38 -16.34
C MET A 1 0.23 7.96 -15.39
N VAL A 2 -0.20 8.41 -14.19
CA VAL A 2 0.67 8.93 -13.12
C VAL A 2 0.48 8.07 -11.88
N ARG A 3 1.56 7.77 -11.17
CA ARG A 3 1.54 7.08 -9.87
C ARG A 3 2.04 8.06 -8.81
N LEU A 4 1.26 8.26 -7.78
CA LEU A 4 1.59 9.07 -6.62
C LEU A 4 2.01 8.11 -5.49
N ARG A 5 3.27 8.17 -5.10
CA ARG A 5 3.81 7.34 -4.04
C ARG A 5 3.56 7.97 -2.70
N LEU A 6 3.09 7.14 -1.79
CA LEU A 6 2.78 7.50 -0.43
C LEU A 6 3.68 6.65 0.48
N PRO A 7 4.76 7.21 1.03
CA PRO A 7 5.62 6.46 1.95
C PRO A 7 4.79 5.86 3.09
N GLY A 8 4.90 4.55 3.27
CA GLY A 8 4.08 3.80 4.21
C GLY A 8 2.56 3.85 3.96
N GLY A 9 2.11 4.39 2.82
CA GLY A 9 0.69 4.59 2.53
C GLY A 9 0.04 5.81 3.19
N ARG A 10 0.81 6.64 3.93
CA ARG A 10 0.30 7.76 4.73
C ARG A 10 -0.11 8.93 3.85
N VAL A 11 -1.32 9.42 4.03
CA VAL A 11 -1.87 10.57 3.30
C VAL A 11 -3.07 11.16 4.04
N ASP A 12 -3.29 12.45 3.90
CA ASP A 12 -4.48 13.10 4.47
C ASP A 12 -5.71 12.83 3.60
N ALA A 13 -6.86 12.62 4.22
CA ALA A 13 -8.14 12.39 3.53
C ALA A 13 -8.50 13.54 2.57
N ALA A 14 -8.21 14.78 2.95
CA ALA A 14 -8.37 15.96 2.10
C ALA A 14 -7.50 15.89 0.83
N THR A 15 -6.26 15.41 0.97
CA THR A 15 -5.35 15.20 -0.17
C THR A 15 -5.87 14.12 -1.10
N VAL A 16 -6.42 13.00 -0.57
CA VAL A 16 -7.06 11.96 -1.39
C VAL A 16 -8.24 12.54 -2.19
N HIS A 17 -9.06 13.39 -1.57
CA HIS A 17 -10.17 14.06 -2.26
C HIS A 17 -9.68 15.05 -3.34
N ALA A 18 -8.62 15.81 -3.07
CA ALA A 18 -8.01 16.69 -4.06
C ALA A 18 -7.48 15.92 -5.27
N ILE A 19 -6.79 14.78 -5.05
CA ILE A 19 -6.33 13.88 -6.11
C ILE A 19 -7.52 13.34 -6.91
N SER A 20 -8.63 12.98 -6.25
CA SER A 20 -9.85 12.53 -6.92
C SER A 20 -10.44 13.60 -7.83
N SER A 21 -10.45 14.85 -7.39
CA SER A 21 -10.89 15.98 -8.20
C SER A 21 -10.03 16.17 -9.46
N LEU A 22 -8.71 15.96 -9.35
CA LEU A 22 -7.80 15.98 -10.48
C LEU A 22 -8.05 14.81 -11.44
N ALA A 23 -8.33 13.60 -10.92
CA ALA A 23 -8.67 12.43 -11.73
C ALA A 23 -9.93 12.69 -12.57
N VAL A 24 -11.01 13.18 -11.95
CA VAL A 24 -12.27 13.54 -12.62
C VAL A 24 -12.06 14.59 -13.71
N ARG A 25 -11.19 15.58 -13.45
CA ARG A 25 -10.97 16.68 -14.39
C ARG A 25 -10.11 16.31 -15.59
N PHE A 26 -9.11 15.45 -15.41
CA PHE A 26 -8.06 15.23 -16.42
C PHE A 26 -7.99 13.82 -16.97
N GLY A 27 -8.64 12.82 -16.36
CA GLY A 27 -8.51 11.41 -16.74
C GLY A 27 -9.70 10.56 -16.38
N ASP A 28 -9.44 9.30 -16.05
CA ASP A 28 -10.45 8.40 -15.51
C ASP A 28 -10.87 8.89 -14.13
N PRO A 29 -12.17 8.94 -13.79
CA PRO A 29 -12.62 9.47 -12.51
C PRO A 29 -12.17 8.64 -11.31
N ASP A 30 -11.95 7.33 -11.51
CA ASP A 30 -11.57 6.42 -10.44
C ASP A 30 -10.06 6.36 -10.24
N ILE A 31 -9.61 6.53 -9.00
CA ILE A 31 -8.23 6.35 -8.61
C ILE A 31 -7.97 4.85 -8.37
N THR A 32 -6.88 4.32 -8.89
CA THR A 32 -6.49 2.93 -8.60
C THR A 32 -5.54 2.87 -7.41
N LEU A 33 -5.92 2.13 -6.35
CA LEU A 33 -5.03 1.72 -5.27
C LEU A 33 -4.11 0.60 -5.78
N THR A 34 -2.83 0.70 -5.50
CA THR A 34 -1.84 -0.29 -5.98
C THR A 34 -1.42 -1.24 -4.86
N SER A 35 -0.85 -2.39 -5.23
CA SER A 35 -0.25 -3.35 -4.28
C SER A 35 1.02 -2.83 -3.57
N ARG A 36 1.30 -1.54 -3.62
CA ARG A 36 2.39 -0.86 -2.93
C ARG A 36 1.91 0.34 -2.13
N GLY A 37 0.65 0.35 -1.72
CA GLY A 37 0.10 1.46 -0.95
C GLY A 37 0.17 2.81 -1.66
N SER A 38 0.13 2.85 -3.00
CA SER A 38 0.23 4.07 -3.80
C SER A 38 -1.07 4.33 -4.56
N LEU A 39 -1.31 5.58 -4.94
CA LEU A 39 -2.44 5.98 -5.77
C LEU A 39 -2.02 6.11 -7.24
N GLN A 40 -2.91 5.76 -8.17
CA GLN A 40 -2.64 5.82 -9.60
C GLN A 40 -3.79 6.45 -10.36
N LEU A 41 -3.47 7.54 -11.10
CA LEU A 41 -4.39 8.20 -12.03
C LEU A 41 -4.19 7.63 -13.43
N ARG A 42 -5.29 7.31 -14.12
CA ARG A 42 -5.32 6.72 -15.45
C ARG A 42 -6.08 7.60 -16.43
N GLY A 43 -6.12 7.22 -17.70
CA GLY A 43 -6.85 7.97 -18.74
C GLY A 43 -6.28 9.35 -19.01
N LEU A 44 -5.11 9.70 -18.48
CA LEU A 44 -4.52 11.02 -18.62
C LEU A 44 -3.98 11.27 -20.04
N PRO A 45 -4.07 12.51 -20.55
CA PRO A 45 -3.47 12.89 -21.83
C PRO A 45 -1.95 12.70 -21.85
N ASP A 46 -1.39 12.55 -23.03
CA ASP A 46 0.06 12.55 -23.28
C ASP A 46 0.37 13.59 -24.38
N PRO A 47 1.14 14.65 -24.08
CA PRO A 47 1.77 14.98 -22.81
C PRO A 47 0.78 15.37 -21.70
N LEU A 48 1.24 15.26 -20.45
CA LEU A 48 0.45 15.68 -19.28
C LEU A 48 0.18 17.20 -19.33
N PRO A 49 -1.06 17.64 -19.04
CA PRO A 49 -1.38 19.05 -18.93
C PRO A 49 -0.53 19.74 -17.85
N ARG A 50 0.00 20.91 -18.16
CA ARG A 50 0.84 21.67 -17.23
C ARG A 50 0.11 21.96 -15.91
N GLU A 51 -1.16 22.26 -15.98
CA GLU A 51 -2.03 22.50 -14.83
C GLU A 51 -2.11 21.28 -13.89
N LEU A 52 -2.21 20.06 -14.44
CA LEU A 52 -2.20 18.83 -13.65
C LEU A 52 -0.83 18.65 -12.97
N VAL A 53 0.27 18.88 -13.69
CA VAL A 53 1.63 18.74 -13.12
C VAL A 53 1.84 19.72 -11.97
N THR A 54 1.41 20.97 -12.13
CA THR A 54 1.47 21.99 -11.07
C THR A 54 0.63 21.60 -9.87
N ALA A 55 -0.64 21.22 -10.08
CA ALA A 55 -1.54 20.84 -9.00
C ALA A 55 -1.04 19.63 -8.20
N ILE A 56 -0.44 18.62 -8.87
CA ILE A 56 0.20 17.49 -8.18
C ILE A 56 1.42 17.95 -7.37
N GLY A 57 2.23 18.88 -7.92
CA GLY A 57 3.36 19.47 -7.22
C GLY A 57 2.94 20.20 -5.95
N ASP A 58 1.86 20.98 -6.02
CA ASP A 58 1.32 21.75 -4.89
C ASP A 58 0.79 20.84 -3.73
N LEU A 59 0.45 19.58 -4.03
CA LEU A 59 0.08 18.60 -2.98
C LEU A 59 1.30 18.07 -2.20
N GLY A 60 2.53 18.40 -2.59
CA GLY A 60 3.76 17.98 -1.88
C GLY A 60 4.10 16.47 -2.00
N LEU A 61 3.35 15.71 -2.79
CA LEU A 61 3.53 14.25 -2.90
C LEU A 61 4.75 13.84 -3.73
N VAL A 62 5.33 14.75 -4.51
CA VAL A 62 6.50 14.50 -5.37
C VAL A 62 7.64 15.47 -4.99
N PRO A 63 8.26 15.30 -3.80
CA PRO A 63 9.32 16.21 -3.32
C PRO A 63 10.58 16.18 -4.20
N SER A 64 10.82 15.07 -4.92
CA SER A 64 11.93 14.91 -5.86
C SER A 64 11.48 14.07 -7.06
N GLY A 65 11.54 14.67 -8.26
CA GLY A 65 11.23 13.94 -9.49
C GLY A 65 12.25 12.82 -9.81
N GLU A 66 13.49 12.97 -9.39
CA GLU A 66 14.55 11.97 -9.58
C GLU A 66 14.31 10.73 -8.71
N HIS A 67 13.90 10.92 -7.46
CA HIS A 67 13.63 9.85 -6.50
C HIS A 67 12.21 9.25 -6.64
N ASP A 68 11.34 9.82 -7.46
CA ASP A 68 9.94 9.36 -7.52
C ASP A 68 9.82 7.84 -7.69
N LYS A 69 10.62 7.22 -8.55
CA LYS A 69 10.58 5.77 -8.76
C LYS A 69 11.14 4.95 -7.59
N ALA A 70 12.04 5.52 -6.81
CA ALA A 70 12.73 4.87 -5.70
C ALA A 70 11.87 4.83 -4.42
N ARG A 71 10.97 5.80 -4.24
CA ARG A 71 10.15 5.97 -3.02
C ARG A 71 9.05 4.91 -2.88
N ASN A 72 9.35 3.63 -3.06
CA ASN A 72 8.40 2.56 -2.78
C ASN A 72 8.63 2.06 -1.35
N ILE A 73 7.96 2.68 -0.40
CA ILE A 73 7.97 2.31 1.02
C ILE A 73 6.56 1.85 1.38
N VAL A 74 6.41 0.61 1.85
CA VAL A 74 5.17 0.09 2.43
C VAL A 74 5.35 -0.05 3.93
N ALA A 75 4.29 0.14 4.70
CA ALA A 75 4.37 -0.08 6.14
C ALA A 75 3.06 -0.67 6.68
N ASP A 76 3.14 -1.33 7.83
CA ASP A 76 1.94 -1.68 8.58
C ASP A 76 1.16 -0.41 8.91
N PRO A 77 -0.17 -0.47 8.95
CA PRO A 77 -1.01 0.68 9.26
C PRO A 77 -1.04 0.96 10.77
N ASP A 78 0.12 1.18 11.34
CA ASP A 78 0.34 1.46 12.77
C ASP A 78 1.03 2.82 12.89
N GLU A 79 0.42 3.76 13.60
CA GLU A 79 0.93 5.12 13.78
C GLU A 79 2.28 5.16 14.52
N SER A 80 2.58 4.14 15.32
CA SER A 80 3.87 4.04 16.02
C SER A 80 5.06 3.84 15.08
N LEU A 81 4.82 3.55 13.80
CA LEU A 81 5.83 3.40 12.76
C LEU A 81 6.03 4.67 11.93
N ASP A 82 5.24 5.71 12.15
CA ASP A 82 5.22 6.89 11.29
C ASP A 82 6.56 7.62 11.25
N ASP A 83 7.21 7.76 12.40
CA ASP A 83 8.54 8.36 12.52
C ASP A 83 9.64 7.54 11.80
N LEU A 84 9.56 6.20 11.83
CA LEU A 84 10.47 5.35 11.06
C LEU A 84 10.25 5.46 9.55
N VAL A 85 8.99 5.55 9.13
CA VAL A 85 8.64 5.74 7.71
C VAL A 85 9.15 7.10 7.23
N GLU A 86 8.95 8.15 8.02
CA GLU A 86 9.40 9.50 7.71
C GLU A 86 10.93 9.57 7.65
N ALA A 87 11.63 9.05 8.66
CA ALA A 87 13.09 9.01 8.68
C ALA A 87 13.67 8.21 7.49
N LEU A 88 13.02 7.11 7.10
CA LEU A 88 13.44 6.31 5.94
C LEU A 88 13.25 7.09 4.62
N ASP A 89 12.11 7.77 4.45
CA ASP A 89 11.83 8.57 3.25
C ASP A 89 12.75 9.79 3.15
N GLU A 90 12.97 10.51 4.22
CA GLU A 90 13.89 11.65 4.29
C GLU A 90 15.33 11.23 3.96
N ALA A 91 15.82 10.16 4.57
CA ALA A 91 17.16 9.64 4.31
C ALA A 91 17.32 9.14 2.86
N LEU A 92 16.27 8.54 2.29
CA LEU A 92 16.25 8.14 0.88
C LEU A 92 16.34 9.35 -0.06
N LEU A 93 15.57 10.40 0.21
CA LEU A 93 15.56 11.63 -0.58
C LEU A 93 16.88 12.42 -0.47
N ALA A 94 17.56 12.32 0.66
CA ALA A 94 18.84 13.00 0.89
C ALA A 94 20.01 12.38 0.11
N ASP A 95 19.87 11.16 -0.42
CA ASP A 95 20.94 10.45 -1.13
C ASP A 95 20.67 10.36 -2.65
N PRO A 96 21.35 11.17 -3.48
CA PRO A 96 21.19 11.15 -4.94
C PRO A 96 21.45 9.78 -5.59
N ALA A 97 22.29 8.93 -4.98
CA ALA A 97 22.59 7.61 -5.52
C ALA A 97 21.37 6.69 -5.51
N LEU A 98 20.48 6.85 -4.51
CA LEU A 98 19.29 6.04 -4.36
C LEU A 98 18.19 6.37 -5.39
N ALA A 99 18.26 7.48 -6.09
CA ALA A 99 17.41 7.76 -7.25
C ALA A 99 17.55 6.67 -8.35
N GLY A 100 18.67 5.93 -8.37
CA GLY A 100 18.92 4.79 -9.26
C GLY A 100 18.16 3.51 -8.89
N LEU A 101 17.45 3.45 -7.77
CA LEU A 101 16.69 2.26 -7.39
C LEU A 101 15.59 1.95 -8.40
N PRO A 102 15.41 0.67 -8.77
CA PRO A 102 14.35 0.27 -9.68
C PRO A 102 12.96 0.59 -9.12
N GLY A 103 12.02 0.99 -9.96
CA GLY A 103 10.63 1.24 -9.54
C GLY A 103 9.86 0.00 -9.05
N ARG A 104 10.52 -1.16 -8.96
CA ARG A 104 10.02 -2.39 -8.34
C ARG A 104 10.68 -2.72 -7.01
N PHE A 105 11.81 -2.10 -6.71
CA PHE A 105 12.48 -2.23 -5.42
C PHE A 105 11.55 -1.75 -4.32
N LEU A 106 11.35 -2.54 -3.28
CA LEU A 106 10.35 -2.31 -2.25
C LEU A 106 10.98 -2.33 -0.86
N LEU A 107 10.82 -1.24 -0.13
CA LEU A 107 11.18 -1.12 1.28
C LEU A 107 9.94 -1.38 2.13
N ALA A 108 10.08 -2.09 3.24
CA ALA A 108 9.00 -2.35 4.18
C ALA A 108 9.37 -1.85 5.58
N VAL A 109 8.39 -1.31 6.31
CA VAL A 109 8.50 -0.98 7.73
C VAL A 109 7.38 -1.68 8.47
N ALA A 110 7.70 -2.51 9.45
CA ALA A 110 6.74 -3.42 10.05
C ALA A 110 6.91 -3.53 11.57
N ARG A 111 5.85 -3.98 12.23
CA ARG A 111 5.94 -4.59 13.56
C ARG A 111 6.43 -6.04 13.43
N PRO A 112 6.89 -6.68 14.50
CA PRO A 112 7.13 -8.12 14.51
C PRO A 112 5.88 -8.89 14.12
N GLY A 113 5.97 -9.74 13.08
CA GLY A 113 4.82 -10.47 12.55
C GLY A 113 3.83 -9.62 11.73
N GLY A 114 4.09 -8.34 11.54
CA GLY A 114 3.18 -7.44 10.84
C GLY A 114 2.83 -7.90 9.42
N PRO A 115 1.59 -7.64 8.95
CA PRO A 115 1.08 -8.19 7.68
C PRO A 115 1.85 -7.69 6.45
N VAL A 116 2.50 -6.54 6.49
CA VAL A 116 3.31 -6.04 5.37
C VAL A 116 4.53 -6.92 5.09
N LEU A 117 4.97 -7.70 6.07
CA LEU A 117 6.06 -8.68 5.90
C LEU A 117 5.68 -9.85 4.96
N GLY A 118 4.39 -10.04 4.66
CA GLY A 118 3.90 -10.96 3.65
C GLY A 118 3.96 -10.45 2.21
N GLU A 119 4.30 -9.16 2.01
CA GLU A 119 4.47 -8.57 0.68
C GLU A 119 5.88 -8.89 0.11
N PRO A 120 6.07 -8.81 -1.23
CA PRO A 120 7.35 -9.14 -1.87
C PRO A 120 8.36 -7.98 -1.76
N TRP A 121 8.71 -7.60 -0.54
CA TRP A 121 9.71 -6.57 -0.25
C TRP A 121 11.15 -7.03 -0.55
N ASP A 122 12.07 -6.09 -0.64
CA ASP A 122 13.51 -6.31 -0.84
C ASP A 122 14.29 -6.13 0.46
N ILE A 123 13.94 -5.10 1.24
CA ILE A 123 14.52 -4.83 2.55
C ILE A 123 13.36 -4.49 3.50
N ALA A 124 13.37 -5.08 4.69
CA ALA A 124 12.42 -4.73 5.74
C ALA A 124 13.14 -4.17 6.98
N ILE A 125 12.51 -3.16 7.58
CA ILE A 125 12.80 -2.68 8.93
C ILE A 125 11.69 -3.22 9.83
N VAL A 126 12.03 -3.99 10.84
CA VAL A 126 11.09 -4.50 11.85
C VAL A 126 11.35 -3.77 13.15
N ASP A 127 10.39 -2.99 13.61
CA ASP A 127 10.47 -2.27 14.88
C ASP A 127 10.24 -3.24 16.04
N GLU A 128 11.29 -3.57 16.78
CA GLU A 128 11.24 -4.48 17.92
C GLU A 128 11.00 -3.76 19.25
N THR A 129 10.62 -2.47 19.21
CA THR A 129 10.32 -1.69 20.40
C THR A 129 9.13 -2.28 21.14
N LEU A 130 9.32 -2.63 22.40
CA LEU A 130 8.23 -3.17 23.23
C LEU A 130 7.16 -2.09 23.48
N PRO A 131 5.86 -2.46 23.49
CA PRO A 131 4.74 -1.52 23.71
C PRO A 131 4.89 -0.72 25.03
N GLU A 132 5.46 -1.30 26.05
CA GLU A 132 5.66 -0.70 27.37
C GLU A 132 6.68 0.45 27.35
N VAL A 133 7.59 0.48 26.37
CA VAL A 133 8.59 1.53 26.16
C VAL A 133 8.05 2.67 25.31
N ARG A 134 6.98 2.42 24.54
CA ARG A 134 6.33 3.40 23.69
C ARG A 134 5.62 4.46 24.54
N GLY A 135 6.25 5.58 24.77
CA GLY A 135 5.63 6.72 25.46
C GLY A 135 6.44 7.38 26.56
N THR A 136 7.60 6.84 26.93
CA THR A 136 8.44 7.44 27.97
C THR A 136 9.83 7.88 27.50
N SER A 137 10.45 7.17 26.60
CA SER A 137 11.72 7.52 25.92
C SER A 137 11.99 6.50 24.83
N LEU A 138 12.57 6.90 23.71
CA LEU A 138 13.08 5.97 22.69
C LEU A 138 14.45 5.36 23.10
N GLU A 139 14.97 5.70 24.26
CA GLU A 139 16.22 5.11 24.78
C GLU A 139 16.04 3.61 25.01
N GLY A 140 16.84 2.80 24.32
CA GLY A 140 16.78 1.34 24.37
C GLY A 140 15.82 0.71 23.38
N SER A 141 15.18 1.49 22.51
CA SER A 141 14.37 0.97 21.41
C SER A 141 15.25 0.32 20.34
N THR A 142 14.89 -0.88 19.89
CA THR A 142 15.65 -1.61 18.89
C THR A 142 14.80 -1.86 17.63
N ALA A 143 15.49 -1.97 16.50
CA ALA A 143 14.91 -2.42 15.26
C ALA A 143 15.81 -3.45 14.59
N ARG A 144 15.24 -4.20 13.68
CA ARG A 144 15.89 -5.23 12.89
C ARG A 144 15.82 -4.86 11.41
N VAL A 145 16.97 -4.83 10.73
CA VAL A 145 17.01 -4.75 9.27
C VAL A 145 17.12 -6.16 8.71
N VAL A 146 16.24 -6.51 7.78
CA VAL A 146 16.12 -7.84 7.17
C VAL A 146 16.30 -7.75 5.66
N VAL A 147 17.10 -8.64 5.08
CA VAL A 147 17.25 -8.84 3.63
C VAL A 147 17.59 -10.31 3.35
N ASP A 148 16.92 -10.91 2.37
CA ASP A 148 17.18 -12.27 1.86
C ASP A 148 17.35 -13.32 2.98
N GLY A 149 16.46 -13.32 3.99
CA GLY A 149 16.48 -14.28 5.11
C GLY A 149 17.62 -14.08 6.13
N ARG A 150 18.26 -12.92 6.13
CA ARG A 150 19.30 -12.52 7.07
C ARG A 150 18.91 -11.23 7.75
N SER A 151 19.37 -11.03 9.00
CA SER A 151 19.07 -9.82 9.75
C SER A 151 20.18 -9.37 10.68
N VAL A 152 20.15 -8.07 11.01
CA VAL A 152 20.97 -7.43 12.07
C VAL A 152 20.04 -6.62 12.95
N VAL A 153 20.22 -6.72 14.27
CA VAL A 153 19.55 -5.86 15.27
C VAL A 153 20.44 -4.66 15.60
N MET A 154 19.82 -3.51 15.77
CA MET A 154 20.51 -2.25 16.05
C MET A 154 19.60 -1.29 16.83
N ASP A 155 20.12 -0.14 17.22
CA ASP A 155 19.28 0.92 17.73
C ASP A 155 18.29 1.37 16.67
N ARG A 156 17.04 1.65 17.07
CA ARG A 156 15.92 1.94 16.18
C ARG A 156 16.21 3.10 15.21
N GLU A 157 16.91 4.12 15.70
CA GLU A 157 17.28 5.31 14.93
C GLU A 157 18.27 5.03 13.79
N ASP A 158 19.08 3.98 13.90
CA ASP A 158 20.08 3.59 12.90
C ASP A 158 19.50 2.72 11.78
N ALA A 159 18.30 2.17 11.99
CA ALA A 159 17.71 1.21 11.05
C ALA A 159 17.42 1.80 9.65
N PRO A 160 16.91 3.05 9.48
CA PRO A 160 16.73 3.66 8.18
C PRO A 160 18.03 3.78 7.39
N VAL A 161 19.10 4.27 8.02
CA VAL A 161 20.41 4.43 7.38
C VAL A 161 20.99 3.08 6.98
N THR A 162 20.90 2.07 7.86
CA THR A 162 21.36 0.71 7.58
C THR A 162 20.59 0.06 6.42
N ALA A 163 19.28 0.21 6.36
CA ALA A 163 18.47 -0.29 5.26
C ALA A 163 18.88 0.36 3.93
N LEU A 164 19.16 1.66 3.92
CA LEU A 164 19.60 2.36 2.72
C LEU A 164 21.05 2.02 2.34
N ASP A 165 21.92 1.66 3.28
CA ASP A 165 23.24 1.10 2.99
C ASP A 165 23.14 -0.24 2.26
N VAL A 166 22.20 -1.09 2.63
CA VAL A 166 21.86 -2.32 1.88
C VAL A 166 21.41 -1.99 0.47
N ALA A 167 20.53 -0.98 0.33
CA ALA A 167 20.05 -0.54 -0.98
C ALA A 167 21.19 0.01 -1.87
N ARG A 168 22.16 0.76 -1.31
CA ARG A 168 23.38 1.20 -2.02
C ARG A 168 24.23 0.02 -2.48
N ARG A 169 24.43 -1.00 -1.60
CA ARG A 169 25.14 -2.23 -1.98
C ARG A 169 24.43 -2.97 -3.09
N PHE A 170 23.10 -3.07 -3.04
CA PHE A 170 22.32 -3.63 -4.16
C PHE A 170 22.62 -2.91 -5.46
N LEU A 171 22.59 -1.56 -5.47
CA LEU A 171 22.92 -0.78 -6.68
C LEU A 171 24.34 -1.01 -7.17
N ALA A 172 25.31 -1.21 -6.27
CA ALA A 172 26.71 -1.44 -6.62
C ALA A 172 26.96 -2.82 -7.23
N VAL A 173 26.19 -3.84 -6.83
CA VAL A 173 26.41 -5.22 -7.32
C VAL A 173 25.42 -5.66 -8.41
N ARG A 174 24.33 -4.89 -8.65
CA ARG A 174 23.36 -5.26 -9.69
C ARG A 174 24.03 -5.28 -11.07
N PRO A 175 23.91 -6.39 -11.82
CA PRO A 175 24.65 -6.55 -13.08
C PRO A 175 24.09 -5.69 -14.23
N ASP A 176 22.80 -5.39 -14.22
CA ASP A 176 22.13 -4.64 -15.29
C ASP A 176 20.83 -3.95 -14.83
N ALA A 177 20.23 -3.19 -15.75
CA ALA A 177 18.98 -2.48 -15.51
C ALA A 177 17.74 -3.40 -15.41
N LYS A 178 17.86 -4.70 -15.74
CA LYS A 178 16.77 -5.69 -15.65
C LYS A 178 16.73 -6.39 -14.29
N THR A 179 17.76 -6.24 -13.49
CA THR A 179 17.81 -6.70 -12.09
C THR A 179 17.03 -5.70 -11.24
N TRP A 180 15.79 -6.01 -10.90
CA TRP A 180 14.87 -5.08 -10.26
C TRP A 180 14.75 -5.26 -8.75
N ASN A 181 15.02 -6.46 -8.25
CA ASN A 181 14.82 -6.85 -6.86
C ASN A 181 16.05 -7.58 -6.31
N VAL A 182 16.18 -7.64 -5.00
CA VAL A 182 17.26 -8.40 -4.34
C VAL A 182 17.25 -9.87 -4.76
N ARG A 183 16.07 -10.48 -4.87
CA ARG A 183 15.92 -11.89 -5.30
C ARG A 183 16.43 -12.17 -6.74
N ASP A 184 16.55 -11.15 -7.56
CA ASP A 184 17.05 -11.27 -8.94
C ASP A 184 18.59 -11.34 -9.00
N LEU A 185 19.28 -11.04 -7.89
CA LEU A 185 20.74 -11.13 -7.78
C LEU A 185 21.22 -12.59 -7.66
N PRO A 186 22.46 -12.89 -8.09
CA PRO A 186 23.13 -14.14 -7.75
C PRO A 186 23.22 -14.35 -6.22
N ALA A 187 23.12 -15.59 -5.76
CA ALA A 187 23.12 -15.92 -4.33
C ALA A 187 24.35 -15.37 -3.56
N ALA A 188 25.53 -15.38 -4.22
CA ALA A 188 26.75 -14.84 -3.61
C ALA A 188 26.66 -13.33 -3.34
N ASP A 189 26.07 -12.58 -4.28
CA ASP A 189 25.91 -11.13 -4.13
C ASP A 189 24.86 -10.80 -3.06
N ARG A 190 23.73 -11.57 -3.02
CA ARG A 190 22.71 -11.42 -1.97
C ARG A 190 23.30 -11.59 -0.57
N ALA A 191 24.13 -12.61 -0.37
CA ALA A 191 24.77 -12.88 0.91
C ALA A 191 25.68 -11.73 1.39
N GLY A 192 26.23 -10.94 0.45
CA GLY A 192 27.08 -9.79 0.72
C GLY A 192 26.33 -8.50 1.07
N LEU A 193 25.01 -8.42 0.85
CA LEU A 193 24.25 -7.21 1.03
C LEU A 193 24.19 -6.74 2.50
N LEU A 194 24.10 -7.69 3.45
CA LEU A 194 24.03 -7.38 4.90
C LEU A 194 25.19 -8.07 5.64
N PRO A 195 26.39 -7.45 5.68
CA PRO A 195 27.53 -7.98 6.42
C PRO A 195 27.20 -8.14 7.91
N GLY A 196 27.63 -9.27 8.49
CA GLY A 196 27.34 -9.59 9.89
C GLY A 196 25.92 -10.08 10.14
N GLY A 197 25.04 -10.07 9.13
CA GLY A 197 23.68 -10.58 9.27
C GLY A 197 23.65 -12.07 9.62
N THR A 198 22.75 -12.44 10.52
CA THR A 198 22.50 -13.83 10.94
C THR A 198 21.22 -14.36 10.27
N PRO A 199 21.07 -15.68 10.07
CA PRO A 199 19.84 -16.26 9.55
C PRO A 199 18.62 -15.82 10.36
N PHE A 200 17.55 -15.42 9.66
CA PHE A 200 16.31 -14.97 10.26
C PHE A 200 15.11 -15.43 9.43
N VAL A 201 14.12 -15.98 10.11
CA VAL A 201 12.85 -16.39 9.49
C VAL A 201 11.84 -15.28 9.73
N VAL A 202 11.27 -14.77 8.66
CA VAL A 202 10.23 -13.76 8.71
C VAL A 202 8.89 -14.45 8.83
N GLU A 203 8.15 -14.13 9.88
CA GLU A 203 6.74 -14.47 10.04
C GLU A 203 5.89 -13.27 9.65
N ALA A 204 4.73 -13.50 9.06
CA ALA A 204 3.78 -12.48 8.67
C ALA A 204 2.36 -12.93 8.98
N GLU A 205 1.61 -12.07 9.63
CA GLU A 205 0.18 -12.24 9.84
C GLU A 205 -0.58 -12.01 8.51
N ALA A 206 -1.82 -12.47 8.47
CA ALA A 206 -2.70 -12.15 7.36
C ALA A 206 -3.04 -10.64 7.37
N PRO A 207 -3.28 -10.02 6.20
CA PRO A 207 -3.80 -8.67 6.13
C PRO A 207 -5.09 -8.51 6.94
N PRO A 208 -5.31 -7.34 7.57
CA PRO A 208 -6.52 -7.09 8.34
C PRO A 208 -7.76 -7.20 7.44
N LEU A 209 -8.82 -7.80 7.96
CA LEU A 209 -10.10 -7.90 7.29
C LEU A 209 -10.84 -6.55 7.33
N PRO A 210 -11.71 -6.25 6.35
CA PRO A 210 -12.52 -5.04 6.40
C PRO A 210 -13.49 -5.05 7.58
N GLY A 211 -13.64 -3.90 8.21
CA GLY A 211 -14.49 -3.70 9.38
C GLY A 211 -13.78 -2.93 10.48
N PRO A 212 -14.46 -2.66 11.59
CA PRO A 212 -13.84 -2.11 12.79
C PRO A 212 -12.74 -3.04 13.34
N ASP A 213 -11.59 -2.46 13.69
CA ASP A 213 -10.44 -3.12 14.31
C ASP A 213 -9.97 -2.25 15.50
N GLY A 214 -10.48 -2.56 16.67
CA GLY A 214 -10.39 -1.67 17.82
C GLY A 214 -11.14 -0.35 17.57
N ASP A 215 -10.44 0.76 17.73
CA ASP A 215 -10.97 2.10 17.42
C ASP A 215 -10.82 2.47 15.92
N ASP A 216 -10.06 1.69 15.16
CA ASP A 216 -9.78 1.94 13.75
C ASP A 216 -10.82 1.29 12.83
N LEU A 217 -10.86 1.73 11.58
CA LEU A 217 -11.68 1.13 10.54
C LEU A 217 -10.81 0.69 9.36
N VAL A 218 -10.93 -0.56 8.96
CA VAL A 218 -10.38 -1.09 7.71
C VAL A 218 -11.46 -1.01 6.63
N ALA A 219 -11.36 -0.04 5.73
CA ALA A 219 -12.28 0.18 4.62
C ALA A 219 -11.69 -0.39 3.32
N LEU A 220 -12.16 -1.55 2.87
CA LEU A 220 -11.70 -2.17 1.63
C LEU A 220 -12.32 -1.45 0.43
N VAL A 221 -11.47 -1.10 -0.54
CA VAL A 221 -11.87 -0.48 -1.80
C VAL A 221 -12.13 -1.57 -2.84
N PRO A 222 -13.38 -1.82 -3.26
CA PRO A 222 -13.71 -2.83 -4.25
C PRO A 222 -12.85 -2.72 -5.51
N LEU A 223 -12.22 -3.82 -5.92
CA LEU A 223 -11.27 -3.87 -7.05
C LEU A 223 -10.08 -2.89 -6.95
N GLY A 224 -9.90 -2.24 -5.82
CA GLY A 224 -8.92 -1.16 -5.65
C GLY A 224 -9.27 0.11 -6.44
N LEU A 225 -10.55 0.33 -6.76
CA LEU A 225 -11.06 1.50 -7.49
C LEU A 225 -11.74 2.47 -6.54
N LEU A 226 -11.01 3.48 -6.11
CA LEU A 226 -11.53 4.55 -5.27
C LEU A 226 -12.30 5.54 -6.16
N THR A 227 -13.63 5.54 -6.01
CA THR A 227 -14.52 6.44 -6.76
C THR A 227 -14.52 7.85 -6.18
N PRO A 228 -14.97 8.87 -6.93
CA PRO A 228 -15.11 10.24 -6.41
C PRO A 228 -16.04 10.32 -5.18
N ARG A 229 -17.08 9.48 -5.13
CA ARG A 229 -17.99 9.42 -3.96
C ARG A 229 -17.27 8.89 -2.73
N MET A 230 -16.46 7.85 -2.87
CA MET A 230 -15.65 7.31 -1.77
C MET A 230 -14.64 8.34 -1.26
N ALA A 231 -13.93 9.01 -2.18
CA ALA A 231 -12.94 10.04 -1.81
C ALA A 231 -13.58 11.23 -1.10
N ALA A 232 -14.78 11.65 -1.52
CA ALA A 232 -15.55 12.69 -0.86
C ALA A 232 -16.02 12.28 0.54
N ALA A 233 -16.49 11.02 0.70
CA ALA A 233 -16.90 10.49 1.99
C ALA A 233 -15.73 10.46 2.99
N LEU A 234 -14.54 10.01 2.60
CA LEU A 234 -13.36 10.05 3.46
C LEU A 234 -13.04 11.46 3.98
N ALA A 235 -13.13 12.48 3.12
CA ALA A 235 -12.85 13.86 3.50
C ALA A 235 -13.94 14.45 4.41
N THR A 236 -15.22 14.10 4.18
CA THR A 236 -16.36 14.65 4.93
C THR A 236 -16.49 14.01 6.31
N SER A 237 -16.28 12.70 6.42
CA SER A 237 -16.37 11.96 7.68
C SER A 237 -15.36 12.48 8.73
N ARG A 238 -14.21 12.97 8.27
CA ARG A 238 -13.20 13.58 9.16
C ARG A 238 -13.49 15.04 9.51
N GLY A 239 -14.23 15.77 8.67
CA GLY A 239 -14.63 17.17 8.94
C GLY A 239 -15.77 17.30 9.94
N SER A 240 -16.63 16.29 10.10
CA SER A 240 -17.82 16.35 10.97
C SER A 240 -17.53 16.04 12.45
N SER A 241 -16.39 15.44 12.79
CA SER A 241 -15.98 15.21 14.18
C SER A 241 -15.62 16.50 14.95
N GLN A 242 -15.53 17.66 14.29
CA GLN A 242 -15.33 18.96 14.95
C GLN A 242 -16.60 19.66 15.44
N GLY A 243 -17.79 19.05 15.26
CA GLY A 243 -19.11 19.69 15.49
C GLY A 243 -19.85 19.32 16.79
N SER A 244 -19.29 18.57 17.73
CA SER A 244 -19.96 18.23 19.00
C SER A 244 -19.04 18.40 20.20
N SER A 245 -18.65 19.63 20.52
CA SER A 245 -18.02 19.92 21.81
C SER A 245 -18.86 20.87 22.60
N HIS A 246 -19.53 20.34 23.60
CA HIS A 246 -19.88 21.11 24.83
C HIS A 246 -18.59 21.73 25.34
N LEU A 247 -18.67 23.05 25.56
CA LEU A 247 -17.66 23.89 26.18
C LEU A 247 -17.18 23.28 27.50
N ASP A 248 -15.96 22.81 27.54
CA ASP A 248 -15.22 22.70 28.79
C ASP A 248 -13.80 23.27 28.55
N GLU A 249 -13.58 24.43 29.15
CA GLU A 249 -12.32 25.16 29.16
C GLU A 249 -11.29 24.37 29.96
N ARG A 250 -10.35 23.65 29.31
CA ARG A 250 -9.04 23.35 29.90
C ARG A 250 -7.94 23.38 28.82
N LYS A 251 -7.07 24.33 29.03
CA LYS A 251 -5.75 24.66 28.54
C LYS A 251 -4.94 23.56 27.82
N ASP A 252 -4.43 23.97 26.64
CA ASP A 252 -3.07 23.80 26.11
C ASP A 252 -2.39 22.44 26.26
N VAL A 253 -2.51 21.63 25.18
CA VAL A 253 -1.35 20.85 24.67
C VAL A 253 -1.38 21.01 23.15
N GLN A 254 -0.51 21.86 22.61
CA GLN A 254 -0.16 21.94 21.21
C GLN A 254 0.49 20.61 20.81
N GLY A 255 -0.14 19.84 19.92
CA GLY A 255 0.45 18.64 19.34
C GLY A 255 -0.52 17.62 18.73
N SER A 256 -1.82 17.72 18.95
CA SER A 256 -2.73 16.60 18.65
C SER A 256 -3.72 16.82 17.48
N SER A 257 -3.67 17.94 16.76
CA SER A 257 -4.70 18.25 15.74
C SER A 257 -4.38 17.75 14.32
N HIS A 258 -3.16 17.27 14.04
CA HIS A 258 -2.77 16.83 12.69
C HIS A 258 -2.89 15.32 12.47
N LEU A 259 -2.93 14.51 13.52
CA LEU A 259 -3.01 13.05 13.42
C LEU A 259 -4.41 12.54 13.03
N SER A 260 -5.48 13.27 13.36
CA SER A 260 -6.87 12.85 13.15
C SER A 260 -7.35 12.89 11.67
N GLU A 261 -6.62 13.52 10.77
CA GLU A 261 -6.99 13.62 9.34
C GLU A 261 -6.29 12.60 8.45
N ARG A 262 -5.25 11.92 8.98
CA ARG A 262 -4.43 10.97 8.22
C ARG A 262 -5.14 9.63 8.04
N VAL A 263 -5.02 9.06 6.86
CA VAL A 263 -5.44 7.70 6.51
C VAL A 263 -4.27 6.93 5.95
N VAL A 264 -4.33 5.59 5.98
CA VAL A 264 -3.27 4.73 5.46
C VAL A 264 -3.79 3.90 4.29
N VAL A 265 -3.24 4.14 3.10
CA VAL A 265 -3.51 3.32 1.90
C VAL A 265 -2.65 2.07 1.95
N THR A 266 -3.26 0.90 2.04
CA THR A 266 -2.55 -0.37 2.22
C THR A 266 -2.23 -1.08 0.90
N PRO A 267 -1.25 -2.00 0.88
CA PRO A 267 -0.99 -2.87 -0.27
C PRO A 267 -2.17 -3.77 -0.65
N TRP A 268 -3.06 -4.04 0.29
CA TRP A 268 -4.22 -4.94 0.15
C TRP A 268 -5.47 -4.22 -0.39
N ARG A 269 -5.29 -2.99 -0.92
CA ARG A 269 -6.37 -2.17 -1.50
C ARG A 269 -7.44 -1.77 -0.50
N SER A 270 -7.09 -1.68 0.76
CA SER A 270 -7.90 -1.04 1.80
C SER A 270 -7.30 0.31 2.19
N ILE A 271 -8.12 1.11 2.84
CA ILE A 271 -7.70 2.33 3.53
C ILE A 271 -7.99 2.09 5.01
N VAL A 272 -6.97 2.20 5.84
CA VAL A 272 -7.13 2.18 7.29
C VAL A 272 -7.34 3.61 7.78
N ILE A 273 -8.34 3.78 8.60
CA ILE A 273 -8.79 5.07 9.13
C ILE A 273 -8.64 5.02 10.65
N PRO A 274 -7.56 5.58 11.21
CA PRO A 274 -7.35 5.60 12.65
C PRO A 274 -8.49 6.32 13.37
N GLY A 275 -9.02 5.70 14.44
CA GLY A 275 -10.16 6.23 15.21
C GLY A 275 -11.46 6.33 14.39
N GLY A 276 -11.62 5.57 13.32
CA GLY A 276 -12.76 5.67 12.41
C GLY A 276 -13.78 4.53 12.51
N ALA A 277 -13.76 3.74 13.57
CA ALA A 277 -14.65 2.58 13.72
C ALA A 277 -16.15 2.92 13.57
N ASP A 278 -16.55 4.10 14.00
CA ASP A 278 -17.93 4.64 13.93
C ASP A 278 -18.35 5.09 12.52
N LEU A 279 -17.40 5.19 11.56
CA LEU A 279 -17.65 5.61 10.19
C LEU A 279 -18.06 4.45 9.26
N ALA A 280 -18.18 3.24 9.77
CA ALA A 280 -18.39 2.02 8.98
C ALA A 280 -19.66 2.11 8.09
N ASP A 281 -20.78 2.60 8.64
CA ASP A 281 -22.03 2.69 7.90
C ASP A 281 -21.96 3.76 6.79
N ASP A 282 -21.44 4.96 7.10
CA ASP A 282 -21.29 6.06 6.15
C ASP A 282 -20.38 5.65 4.97
N LEU A 283 -19.28 4.96 5.27
CA LEU A 283 -18.36 4.49 4.24
C LEU A 283 -18.93 3.31 3.43
N THR A 284 -19.74 2.45 4.05
CA THR A 284 -20.50 1.43 3.32
C THR A 284 -21.44 2.08 2.30
N GLU A 285 -22.19 3.11 2.71
CA GLU A 285 -23.04 3.86 1.78
C GLU A 285 -22.25 4.51 0.64
N ALA A 286 -21.05 4.98 0.92
CA ALA A 286 -20.16 5.54 -0.11
C ALA A 286 -19.64 4.50 -1.10
N GLY A 287 -19.69 3.20 -0.75
CA GLY A 287 -19.30 2.08 -1.62
C GLY A 287 -18.08 1.30 -1.16
N PHE A 288 -17.52 1.59 0.02
CA PHE A 288 -16.49 0.74 0.63
C PHE A 288 -17.09 -0.59 1.13
N ALA A 289 -16.26 -1.60 1.24
CA ALA A 289 -16.60 -2.80 1.99
C ALA A 289 -16.01 -2.68 3.40
N THR A 290 -16.89 -2.70 4.41
CA THR A 290 -16.55 -2.51 5.82
C THR A 290 -16.98 -3.70 6.68
N VAL A 291 -17.19 -4.87 6.05
CA VAL A 291 -17.53 -6.12 6.73
C VAL A 291 -16.61 -7.26 6.28
N PRO A 292 -16.20 -8.16 7.19
CA PRO A 292 -15.19 -9.17 6.90
C PRO A 292 -15.63 -10.24 5.88
N ASP A 293 -16.92 -10.47 5.72
CA ASP A 293 -17.53 -11.42 4.79
C ASP A 293 -17.87 -10.80 3.42
N SER A 294 -17.30 -9.63 3.10
CA SER A 294 -17.47 -9.02 1.79
C SER A 294 -16.85 -9.87 0.68
N PRO A 295 -17.53 -10.04 -0.48
CA PRO A 295 -16.97 -10.73 -1.64
C PRO A 295 -15.65 -10.11 -2.14
N TRP A 296 -15.41 -8.85 -1.85
CA TRP A 296 -14.19 -8.13 -2.24
C TRP A 296 -12.95 -8.57 -1.48
N THR A 297 -13.11 -9.30 -0.38
CA THR A 297 -11.98 -9.93 0.33
C THR A 297 -11.34 -11.06 -0.48
N VAL A 298 -12.10 -11.73 -1.33
CA VAL A 298 -11.66 -12.89 -2.13
C VAL A 298 -11.65 -12.62 -3.64
N LEU A 299 -12.22 -11.49 -4.12
CA LEU A 299 -12.34 -11.19 -5.53
C LEU A 299 -11.51 -9.97 -5.92
N THR A 300 -10.59 -10.17 -6.85
CA THR A 300 -9.74 -9.11 -7.41
C THR A 300 -9.69 -9.21 -8.93
N ALA A 301 -9.33 -8.11 -9.61
CA ALA A 301 -9.20 -8.09 -11.06
C ALA A 301 -8.02 -7.23 -11.52
N CYS A 302 -7.45 -7.57 -12.67
CA CYS A 302 -6.57 -6.66 -13.40
C CYS A 302 -7.36 -5.50 -14.02
N ALA A 303 -6.68 -4.55 -14.67
CA ALA A 303 -7.35 -3.39 -15.25
C ALA A 303 -8.36 -3.77 -16.37
N GLY A 304 -8.05 -4.77 -17.18
CA GLY A 304 -8.93 -5.19 -18.28
C GLY A 304 -9.19 -4.10 -19.33
N ALA A 305 -10.01 -4.44 -20.32
CA ALA A 305 -10.54 -3.48 -21.28
C ALA A 305 -11.59 -2.58 -20.59
N PRO A 306 -11.75 -1.30 -20.99
CA PRO A 306 -10.96 -0.58 -22.01
C PRO A 306 -9.64 0.00 -21.49
N ALA A 307 -9.38 -0.08 -20.17
CA ALA A 307 -8.22 0.55 -19.52
C ALA A 307 -6.87 -0.14 -19.87
N CYS A 308 -6.89 -1.30 -20.50
CA CYS A 308 -5.72 -2.08 -20.91
C CYS A 308 -5.81 -2.49 -22.39
N ALA A 309 -4.85 -2.05 -23.20
CA ALA A 309 -4.77 -2.40 -24.62
C ALA A 309 -4.31 -3.84 -24.91
N GLN A 310 -3.94 -4.62 -23.88
CA GLN A 310 -3.43 -6.00 -24.04
C GLN A 310 -4.54 -7.07 -24.04
N THR A 311 -5.77 -6.69 -23.81
CA THR A 311 -6.92 -7.59 -23.75
C THR A 311 -8.20 -6.88 -24.18
N THR A 312 -9.14 -7.63 -24.72
CA THR A 312 -10.50 -7.18 -25.01
C THR A 312 -11.48 -7.52 -23.88
N THR A 313 -11.03 -8.28 -22.87
CA THR A 313 -11.88 -8.71 -21.75
C THR A 313 -12.07 -7.58 -20.73
N SER A 314 -13.30 -7.21 -20.46
CA SER A 314 -13.70 -6.27 -19.39
C SER A 314 -13.63 -6.97 -18.01
N THR A 315 -12.44 -7.24 -17.53
CA THR A 315 -12.22 -8.03 -16.30
C THR A 315 -12.88 -7.44 -15.06
N ARG A 316 -12.93 -6.11 -14.97
CA ARG A 316 -13.58 -5.40 -13.86
C ARG A 316 -15.10 -5.55 -13.89
N ASP A 317 -15.72 -5.42 -15.06
CA ASP A 317 -17.16 -5.60 -15.20
C ASP A 317 -17.58 -7.05 -14.89
N LEU A 318 -16.77 -8.02 -15.34
CA LEU A 318 -17.00 -9.43 -15.02
C LEU A 318 -16.82 -9.72 -13.53
N ALA A 319 -15.84 -9.10 -12.88
CA ALA A 319 -15.67 -9.22 -11.43
C ALA A 319 -16.83 -8.57 -10.65
N LEU A 320 -17.29 -7.37 -11.09
CA LEU A 320 -18.49 -6.74 -10.52
C LEU A 320 -19.73 -7.63 -10.64
N ALA A 321 -19.95 -8.22 -11.81
CA ALA A 321 -21.07 -9.14 -12.05
C ALA A 321 -20.95 -10.46 -11.26
N ALA A 322 -19.71 -10.91 -10.96
CA ALA A 322 -19.45 -12.12 -10.19
C ALA A 322 -19.53 -11.90 -8.66
N ALA A 323 -19.34 -10.67 -8.19
CA ALA A 323 -19.29 -10.36 -6.76
C ALA A 323 -20.48 -10.92 -5.94
N PRO A 324 -21.73 -10.80 -6.36
CA PRO A 324 -22.86 -11.38 -5.61
C PRO A 324 -22.94 -12.90 -5.67
N LEU A 325 -22.10 -13.56 -6.48
CA LEU A 325 -22.16 -15.02 -6.74
C LEU A 325 -20.95 -15.78 -6.15
N VAL A 326 -19.87 -15.09 -5.82
CA VAL A 326 -18.70 -15.69 -5.19
C VAL A 326 -18.96 -15.96 -3.71
N ASP A 327 -18.35 -17.02 -3.19
CA ASP A 327 -18.37 -17.33 -1.76
C ASP A 327 -17.26 -16.52 -1.04
N PRO A 328 -17.60 -15.60 -0.13
CA PRO A 328 -16.62 -14.86 0.65
C PRO A 328 -15.69 -15.72 1.52
N ALA A 329 -16.13 -16.91 1.90
CA ALA A 329 -15.33 -17.90 2.64
C ALA A 329 -14.52 -18.82 1.71
N GLY A 330 -14.71 -18.70 0.40
CA GLY A 330 -14.02 -19.51 -0.60
C GLY A 330 -12.58 -19.03 -0.88
N PRO A 331 -11.84 -19.78 -1.71
CA PRO A 331 -10.49 -19.39 -2.11
C PRO A 331 -10.50 -18.07 -2.91
N PRO A 332 -9.47 -17.22 -2.75
CA PRO A 332 -9.36 -15.98 -3.50
C PRO A 332 -9.25 -16.21 -5.01
N VAL A 333 -9.89 -15.36 -5.80
CA VAL A 333 -9.86 -15.38 -7.26
C VAL A 333 -9.34 -14.04 -7.81
N HIS A 334 -8.40 -14.12 -8.74
CA HIS A 334 -7.92 -12.98 -9.51
C HIS A 334 -8.35 -13.09 -10.98
N VAL A 335 -9.16 -12.14 -11.43
CA VAL A 335 -9.68 -12.10 -12.81
C VAL A 335 -8.70 -11.36 -13.71
N ILE A 336 -8.19 -12.04 -14.73
CA ILE A 336 -7.23 -11.48 -15.67
C ILE A 336 -7.64 -11.65 -17.12
N GLY A 337 -7.26 -10.68 -17.97
CA GLY A 337 -7.52 -10.70 -19.40
C GLY A 337 -6.35 -11.17 -20.25
N CYS A 338 -5.19 -11.45 -19.67
CA CYS A 338 -4.00 -11.99 -20.36
C CYS A 338 -2.97 -12.54 -19.37
N ASP A 339 -1.97 -13.27 -19.87
CA ASP A 339 -0.95 -13.98 -19.06
C ASP A 339 -0.01 -13.06 -18.24
N ARG A 340 -0.09 -11.74 -18.40
CA ARG A 340 0.70 -10.80 -17.59
C ARG A 340 0.29 -10.77 -16.11
N SER A 341 -0.89 -11.26 -15.80
CA SER A 341 -1.44 -11.36 -14.43
C SER A 341 -1.26 -10.10 -13.57
N CYS A 342 -1.46 -8.91 -14.17
CA CYS A 342 -1.18 -7.63 -13.52
C CYS A 342 -2.06 -7.42 -12.29
N GLY A 343 -1.43 -7.04 -11.16
CA GLY A 343 -2.13 -6.68 -9.93
C GLY A 343 -2.66 -7.88 -9.14
N HIS A 344 -2.12 -9.08 -9.36
CA HIS A 344 -2.42 -10.24 -8.53
C HIS A 344 -2.04 -9.99 -7.05
N PRO A 345 -2.81 -10.54 -6.09
CA PRO A 345 -2.45 -10.47 -4.68
C PRO A 345 -1.21 -11.30 -4.36
N ALA A 346 -0.45 -10.92 -3.34
CA ALA A 346 0.72 -11.68 -2.89
C ALA A 346 0.33 -13.04 -2.29
N ARG A 347 -0.86 -13.14 -1.67
CA ARG A 347 -1.38 -14.39 -1.11
C ARG A 347 -1.78 -15.39 -2.21
N ALA A 348 -1.84 -16.67 -1.83
CA ALA A 348 -2.32 -17.75 -2.71
C ALA A 348 -3.73 -17.42 -3.27
N HIS A 349 -3.92 -17.58 -4.57
CA HIS A 349 -5.16 -17.29 -5.27
C HIS A 349 -5.31 -18.15 -6.52
N THR A 350 -6.55 -18.28 -6.99
CA THR A 350 -6.88 -18.89 -8.26
C THR A 350 -6.95 -17.83 -9.35
N ILE A 351 -6.51 -18.15 -10.55
CA ILE A 351 -6.61 -17.28 -11.72
C ILE A 351 -7.84 -17.64 -12.55
N SER A 352 -8.67 -16.64 -12.85
CA SER A 352 -9.69 -16.70 -13.87
C SER A 352 -9.19 -15.96 -15.12
N LEU A 353 -8.59 -16.70 -16.05
CA LEU A 353 -7.98 -16.15 -17.26
C LEU A 353 -9.02 -15.96 -18.33
N ASN A 354 -9.13 -14.73 -18.82
CA ASN A 354 -9.95 -14.34 -19.97
C ASN A 354 -11.41 -14.87 -19.91
N PRO A 355 -12.10 -14.72 -18.75
CA PRO A 355 -13.46 -15.22 -18.61
C PRO A 355 -14.41 -14.51 -19.59
N SER A 356 -15.44 -15.22 -20.02
CA SER A 356 -16.49 -14.68 -20.89
C SER A 356 -17.73 -14.24 -20.11
N THR A 357 -17.94 -14.84 -18.93
CA THR A 357 -19.11 -14.60 -18.07
C THR A 357 -18.72 -14.54 -16.58
N ALA A 358 -19.61 -13.98 -15.76
CA ALA A 358 -19.47 -14.04 -14.29
C ALA A 358 -19.45 -15.49 -13.77
N ALA A 359 -20.15 -16.40 -14.43
CA ALA A 359 -20.16 -17.82 -14.06
C ALA A 359 -18.76 -18.48 -14.20
N ASP A 360 -17.97 -18.05 -15.20
CA ASP A 360 -16.60 -18.56 -15.38
C ASP A 360 -15.70 -18.13 -14.20
N VAL A 361 -15.90 -16.93 -13.66
CA VAL A 361 -15.18 -16.45 -12.48
C VAL A 361 -15.52 -17.29 -11.25
N VAL A 362 -16.82 -17.57 -11.03
CA VAL A 362 -17.30 -18.41 -9.93
C VAL A 362 -16.81 -19.85 -10.08
N ALA A 363 -16.78 -20.38 -11.31
CA ALA A 363 -16.26 -21.73 -11.58
C ALA A 363 -14.77 -21.82 -11.24
N ALA A 364 -13.98 -20.78 -11.52
CA ALA A 364 -12.56 -20.73 -11.14
C ALA A 364 -12.37 -20.77 -9.62
N GLN A 365 -13.24 -20.14 -8.82
CA GLN A 365 -13.22 -20.22 -7.36
C GLN A 365 -13.45 -21.65 -6.85
N ARG A 366 -14.39 -22.38 -7.47
CA ARG A 366 -14.77 -23.75 -7.05
C ARG A 366 -13.81 -24.83 -7.48
N SER A 367 -13.00 -24.57 -8.50
CA SER A 367 -12.04 -25.51 -9.06
C SER A 367 -10.64 -24.90 -9.06
N PRO A 368 -10.01 -24.74 -7.88
CA PRO A 368 -8.75 -24.04 -7.77
C PRO A 368 -7.63 -24.80 -8.50
N THR A 369 -7.23 -24.30 -9.66
CA THR A 369 -5.96 -24.63 -10.26
C THR A 369 -4.92 -23.78 -9.54
N THR A 370 -4.27 -24.37 -8.53
CA THR A 370 -3.31 -23.65 -7.67
C THR A 370 -2.05 -23.36 -8.47
N GLU A 371 -1.90 -22.18 -9.05
CA GLU A 371 -0.57 -21.66 -9.39
C GLU A 371 0.07 -21.14 -8.10
N ARG A 372 1.13 -21.83 -7.67
CA ARG A 372 1.96 -21.32 -6.57
C ARG A 372 2.72 -20.11 -7.10
N SER A 373 2.58 -18.98 -6.40
CA SER A 373 3.48 -17.84 -6.58
C SER A 373 4.92 -18.31 -6.35
N SER A 374 5.74 -18.20 -7.37
CA SER A 374 7.20 -18.36 -7.36
C SER A 374 7.86 -17.00 -7.16
#